data_e7c70a5134e89bc53960f46cd68a8171
#
_entry.id   e7c70a5134e89bc53960f46cd68a8171
#
_cell.length_a   1.000
_cell.length_b   1.000
_cell.length_c   1.000
_cell.angle_alpha   90.00
_cell.angle_beta   90.00
_cell.angle_gamma   90.00
#
_symmetry.space_group_name_H-M   'P 1'
#
loop_
_entity.id
_entity.type
_entity.pdbx_description
1 polymer ?
#
loop_
_entity_poly.entity_id
_entity_poly.type
_entity_poly.pdbx_seq_one_letter_code
_entity_poly.pdbx_strand_id
1 'polypeptide(L)'
;MGSVSHIFSTLPSGVKVPPTPFRIDVSDSELSQLRSLIQHAVIPPEQFYNKHANAETGKFGITREWLVNARDYWLNKYDWRVQEAFINSFPQYKQTVVGPTSNQTFDLHFAALFSRREDAIPVIFMHGWPGSFLEFIPMLDILRSRYTPETLPYHVIVPSIPDYGFSTRPHDSSLEELTTEFAAEAMNELMLSLGFDENTGYVAQGGDVGYALARTMANNFPACKTSHLNMFMFTPEQFAACQEEPLSEREERLMAGTTAWIKQGSAYAYEHGTRPSTIALTLMSNPVSMLAWMGEKFIEWSDNRPQGSQPLSLDKILNGVSLYWFSGCFGRTMWSYRGLVPEIGATAVVQEDPAAQKPFGYAAFPVEIGTLPRTWGKKLFGERMVWYKEHEVGGHFAAMQEPRAFLDDLEGFLEFVAGKVGIAGRGKGSGEKGN
;
A
#
# COMPACT_ATOMS: atom_id res chain seq x y z
N MET A 1 -2.01 -11.62 30.65
CA MET A 1 -2.73 -10.52 29.94
C MET A 1 -3.86 -11.16 29.16
N GLY A 2 -5.12 -10.79 29.45
CA GLY A 2 -6.28 -11.38 28.78
C GLY A 2 -6.28 -11.03 27.30
N SER A 3 -6.52 -12.01 26.42
CA SER A 3 -6.70 -11.79 24.99
C SER A 3 -7.90 -10.86 24.78
N VAL A 4 -7.68 -9.68 24.19
CA VAL A 4 -8.80 -8.87 23.70
C VAL A 4 -9.44 -9.68 22.58
N SER A 5 -10.62 -10.21 22.83
CA SER A 5 -11.40 -10.93 21.81
C SER A 5 -11.90 -9.90 20.78
N HIS A 6 -11.28 -9.85 19.63
CA HIS A 6 -11.74 -9.02 18.51
C HIS A 6 -12.93 -9.70 17.84
N ILE A 7 -14.05 -8.98 17.69
CA ILE A 7 -15.28 -9.54 17.09
C ILE A 7 -15.12 -10.02 15.65
N PHE A 8 -14.14 -9.49 14.90
CA PHE A 8 -13.83 -9.89 13.51
C PHE A 8 -12.68 -10.91 13.40
N SER A 9 -12.34 -11.63 14.50
CA SER A 9 -11.21 -12.55 14.55
C SER A 9 -11.56 -14.01 14.23
N THR A 10 -12.83 -14.33 13.96
CA THR A 10 -13.22 -15.69 13.58
C THR A 10 -12.68 -16.00 12.20
N LEU A 11 -11.74 -16.96 12.12
CA LEU A 11 -11.12 -17.35 10.86
C LEU A 11 -12.14 -17.93 9.88
N PRO A 12 -11.94 -17.75 8.55
CA PRO A 12 -12.73 -18.40 7.52
C PRO A 12 -12.73 -19.94 7.64
N SER A 13 -13.81 -20.58 7.27
CA SER A 13 -13.95 -22.05 7.38
C SER A 13 -12.95 -22.83 6.51
N GLY A 14 -12.42 -22.20 5.46
CA GLY A 14 -11.44 -22.79 4.53
C GLY A 14 -9.97 -22.67 4.95
N VAL A 15 -9.66 -22.12 6.13
CA VAL A 15 -8.27 -21.94 6.59
C VAL A 15 -7.56 -23.27 6.66
N LYS A 16 -6.44 -23.39 5.93
CA LYS A 16 -5.62 -24.62 5.87
C LYS A 16 -4.61 -24.67 7.01
N VAL A 17 -3.99 -23.53 7.29
CA VAL A 17 -3.03 -23.38 8.40
C VAL A 17 -3.44 -22.12 9.19
N PRO A 18 -3.92 -22.27 10.43
CA PRO A 18 -4.33 -21.15 11.24
C PRO A 18 -3.17 -20.17 11.49
N PRO A 19 -3.34 -18.88 11.22
CA PRO A 19 -2.34 -17.88 11.53
C PRO A 19 -2.24 -17.66 13.05
N THR A 20 -1.06 -17.27 13.50
CA THR A 20 -0.82 -16.97 14.92
C THR A 20 -1.26 -15.53 15.22
N PRO A 21 -2.06 -15.27 16.26
CA PRO A 21 -2.40 -13.92 16.68
C PRO A 21 -1.12 -13.10 16.97
N PHE A 22 -1.10 -11.86 16.48
CA PHE A 22 0.00 -10.93 16.66
C PHE A 22 -0.46 -9.66 17.36
N ARG A 23 0.41 -9.06 18.12
CA ARG A 23 0.20 -7.77 18.76
C ARG A 23 1.49 -6.96 18.70
N ILE A 24 1.37 -5.70 18.33
CA ILE A 24 2.48 -4.75 18.42
C ILE A 24 2.73 -4.46 19.91
N ASP A 25 3.96 -4.63 20.35
CA ASP A 25 4.35 -4.44 21.76
C ASP A 25 5.78 -3.87 21.83
N VAL A 26 5.87 -2.56 21.57
CA VAL A 26 7.16 -1.85 21.65
C VAL A 26 7.53 -1.68 23.12
N SER A 27 8.73 -2.08 23.50
CA SER A 27 9.18 -1.97 24.87
C SER A 27 9.38 -0.52 25.33
N ASP A 28 9.25 -0.27 26.64
CA ASP A 28 9.50 1.07 27.20
C ASP A 28 10.96 1.50 27.00
N SER A 29 11.88 0.54 26.91
CA SER A 29 13.29 0.81 26.59
C SER A 29 13.47 1.33 25.17
N GLU A 30 12.78 0.74 24.17
CA GLU A 30 12.81 1.20 22.78
C GLU A 30 12.18 2.60 22.64
N LEU A 31 11.07 2.84 23.33
CA LEU A 31 10.45 4.19 23.36
C LEU A 31 11.39 5.22 23.98
N SER A 32 12.05 4.87 25.09
CA SER A 32 13.00 5.77 25.76
C SER A 32 14.20 6.04 24.87
N GLN A 33 14.69 5.03 24.17
CA GLN A 33 15.82 5.17 23.23
C GLN A 33 15.41 6.08 22.06
N LEU A 34 14.25 5.85 21.45
CA LEU A 34 13.72 6.69 20.36
C LEU A 34 13.63 8.16 20.83
N ARG A 35 13.02 8.40 21.98
CA ARG A 35 12.87 9.74 22.55
C ARG A 35 14.23 10.43 22.76
N SER A 36 15.21 9.70 23.29
CA SER A 36 16.57 10.21 23.47
C SER A 36 17.22 10.59 22.14
N LEU A 37 17.09 9.75 21.11
CA LEU A 37 17.63 10.03 19.77
C LEU A 37 16.99 11.26 19.14
N ILE A 38 15.67 11.42 19.26
CA ILE A 38 14.96 12.60 18.74
C ILE A 38 15.42 13.86 19.48
N GLN A 39 15.55 13.80 20.81
CA GLN A 39 15.96 14.93 21.64
C GLN A 39 17.37 15.43 21.30
N HIS A 40 18.29 14.53 20.99
CA HIS A 40 19.69 14.85 20.69
C HIS A 40 19.97 14.99 19.19
N ALA A 41 18.96 14.84 18.33
CA ALA A 41 19.13 14.99 16.89
C ALA A 41 19.55 16.42 16.53
N VAL A 42 20.62 16.53 15.75
CA VAL A 42 21.11 17.82 15.27
C VAL A 42 20.37 18.19 13.98
N ILE A 43 19.60 19.27 14.02
CA ILE A 43 19.00 19.85 12.82
C ILE A 43 19.93 20.95 12.32
N PRO A 44 20.40 20.87 11.05
CA PRO A 44 21.29 21.89 10.49
C PRO A 44 20.70 23.30 10.57
N PRO A 45 21.57 24.37 10.62
CA PRO A 45 21.09 25.74 10.65
C PRO A 45 20.31 26.11 9.38
N GLU A 46 19.59 27.23 9.45
CA GLU A 46 18.91 27.79 8.29
C GLU A 46 19.94 28.14 7.20
N GLN A 47 19.61 27.78 5.97
CA GLN A 47 20.38 28.08 4.76
C GLN A 47 19.41 28.21 3.58
N PHE A 48 19.92 28.66 2.43
CA PHE A 48 19.08 29.01 1.27
C PHE A 48 18.08 27.91 0.90
N TYR A 49 18.51 26.67 0.73
CA TYR A 49 17.64 25.57 0.26
C TYR A 49 16.57 25.20 1.28
N ASN A 50 16.93 25.00 2.55
CA ASN A 50 15.98 24.57 3.58
C ASN A 50 15.05 25.69 4.09
N LYS A 51 15.34 26.95 3.74
CA LYS A 51 14.48 28.11 3.98
C LYS A 51 13.45 28.29 2.86
N HIS A 52 13.87 28.06 1.62
CA HIS A 52 13.06 28.29 0.42
C HIS A 52 12.47 26.99 -0.16
N ALA A 53 12.55 25.89 0.57
CA ALA A 53 11.93 24.62 0.21
C ALA A 53 10.40 24.74 0.26
N ASN A 54 9.74 23.89 -0.51
CA ASN A 54 8.29 23.69 -0.46
C ASN A 54 7.98 22.27 -0.95
N ALA A 55 7.73 21.37 -0.01
CA ALA A 55 7.44 19.97 -0.31
C ALA A 55 6.13 19.79 -1.09
N GLU A 56 5.11 20.65 -0.88
CA GLU A 56 3.84 20.57 -1.60
C GLU A 56 4.00 20.78 -3.12
N THR A 57 5.05 21.49 -3.52
CA THR A 57 5.37 21.75 -4.94
C THR A 57 6.60 20.99 -5.43
N GLY A 58 7.19 20.13 -4.60
CA GLY A 58 8.43 19.41 -4.89
C GLY A 58 9.68 20.29 -4.98
N LYS A 59 9.60 21.57 -4.55
CA LYS A 59 10.72 22.50 -4.63
C LYS A 59 11.67 22.31 -3.44
N PHE A 60 12.85 21.78 -3.67
CA PHE A 60 13.93 21.60 -2.68
C PHE A 60 13.60 20.71 -1.48
N GLY A 61 12.44 20.03 -1.45
CA GLY A 61 12.01 19.15 -0.35
C GLY A 61 11.33 19.90 0.80
N ILE A 62 11.50 19.43 2.03
CA ILE A 62 10.90 20.03 3.24
C ILE A 62 11.66 21.23 3.74
N THR A 63 10.95 22.14 4.44
CA THR A 63 11.59 23.26 5.13
C THR A 63 12.23 22.82 6.44
N ARG A 64 13.27 23.54 6.85
CA ARG A 64 13.83 23.39 8.21
C ARG A 64 12.78 23.65 9.30
N GLU A 65 11.93 24.66 9.09
CA GLU A 65 10.86 25.00 10.01
C GLU A 65 9.89 23.84 10.24
N TRP A 66 9.43 23.19 9.15
CA TRP A 66 8.57 22.01 9.24
C TRP A 66 9.24 20.91 10.05
N LEU A 67 10.51 20.60 9.77
CA LEU A 67 11.22 19.52 10.46
C LEU A 67 11.40 19.81 11.96
N VAL A 68 11.69 21.06 12.34
CA VAL A 68 11.77 21.49 13.75
C VAL A 68 10.41 21.31 14.43
N ASN A 69 9.34 21.81 13.81
CA ASN A 69 7.99 21.71 14.34
C ASN A 69 7.52 20.26 14.47
N ALA A 70 7.81 19.42 13.49
CA ALA A 70 7.45 18.00 13.51
C ALA A 70 8.25 17.22 14.58
N ARG A 71 9.55 17.49 14.74
CA ARG A 71 10.36 16.94 15.83
C ARG A 71 9.81 17.34 17.20
N ASP A 72 9.50 18.61 17.40
CA ASP A 72 9.00 19.14 18.68
C ASP A 72 7.61 18.56 18.99
N TYR A 73 6.77 18.39 17.97
CA TYR A 73 5.51 17.68 18.12
C TYR A 73 5.72 16.20 18.51
N TRP A 74 6.66 15.50 17.87
CA TRP A 74 6.99 14.12 18.19
C TRP A 74 7.45 13.94 19.65
N LEU A 75 8.26 14.87 20.15
CA LEU A 75 8.74 14.84 21.53
C LEU A 75 7.67 15.17 22.58
N ASN A 76 6.75 16.09 22.28
CA ASN A 76 5.96 16.74 23.31
C ASN A 76 4.45 16.46 23.21
N LYS A 77 3.94 15.98 22.08
CA LYS A 77 2.50 15.79 21.83
C LYS A 77 2.15 14.40 21.32
N TYR A 78 3.00 13.82 20.48
CA TYR A 78 2.77 12.50 19.93
C TYR A 78 2.95 11.42 21.00
N ASP A 79 2.01 10.49 21.09
CA ASP A 79 2.03 9.36 22.02
C ASP A 79 1.88 8.03 21.27
N TRP A 80 3.00 7.30 21.14
CA TRP A 80 3.00 5.98 20.51
C TRP A 80 2.06 5.00 21.21
N ARG A 81 1.94 5.02 22.55
CA ARG A 81 1.07 4.08 23.28
C ARG A 81 -0.40 4.23 22.89
N VAL A 82 -0.85 5.47 22.64
CA VAL A 82 -2.21 5.74 22.14
C VAL A 82 -2.38 5.15 20.74
N GLN A 83 -1.40 5.37 19.85
CA GLN A 83 -1.43 4.84 18.49
C GLN A 83 -1.33 3.31 18.47
N GLU A 84 -0.39 2.75 19.21
CA GLU A 84 -0.22 1.30 19.35
C GLU A 84 -1.51 0.62 19.87
N ALA A 85 -2.16 1.21 20.88
CA ALA A 85 -3.43 0.71 21.39
C ALA A 85 -4.54 0.75 20.33
N PHE A 86 -4.61 1.83 19.55
CA PHE A 86 -5.59 1.95 18.47
C PHE A 86 -5.31 0.93 17.33
N ILE A 87 -4.07 0.80 16.89
CA ILE A 87 -3.68 -0.17 15.86
C ILE A 87 -3.95 -1.60 16.35
N ASN A 88 -3.62 -1.89 17.60
CA ASN A 88 -3.90 -3.18 18.23
C ASN A 88 -5.38 -3.44 18.52
N SER A 89 -6.26 -2.48 18.29
CA SER A 89 -7.71 -2.70 18.38
C SER A 89 -8.28 -3.45 17.17
N PHE A 90 -7.48 -3.68 16.14
CA PHE A 90 -7.80 -4.53 15.01
C PHE A 90 -7.15 -5.90 15.16
N PRO A 91 -7.80 -7.00 14.73
CA PRO A 91 -7.17 -8.31 14.73
C PRO A 91 -5.93 -8.32 13.84
N GLN A 92 -4.82 -8.79 14.38
CA GLN A 92 -3.56 -8.91 13.65
C GLN A 92 -2.98 -10.31 13.84
N TYR A 93 -2.23 -10.76 12.83
CA TYR A 93 -1.74 -12.13 12.76
C TYR A 93 -0.35 -12.19 12.12
N LYS A 94 0.31 -13.32 12.37
CA LYS A 94 1.50 -13.78 11.65
C LYS A 94 1.19 -15.11 10.96
N GLN A 95 1.66 -15.23 9.71
CA GLN A 95 1.55 -16.45 8.92
C GLN A 95 2.87 -16.75 8.24
N THR A 96 3.42 -17.91 8.51
CA THR A 96 4.58 -18.41 7.76
C THR A 96 4.10 -19.07 6.48
N VAL A 97 4.66 -18.65 5.35
CA VAL A 97 4.41 -19.23 4.02
C VAL A 97 5.74 -19.54 3.35
N VAL A 98 5.73 -20.48 2.41
CA VAL A 98 6.88 -20.80 1.55
C VAL A 98 6.46 -20.59 0.11
N GLY A 99 7.22 -19.78 -0.61
CA GLY A 99 6.98 -19.59 -2.04
C GLY A 99 7.33 -20.86 -2.82
N PRO A 100 6.37 -21.45 -3.57
CA PRO A 100 6.61 -22.71 -4.27
C PRO A 100 7.67 -22.61 -5.38
N THR A 101 7.82 -21.44 -6.00
CA THR A 101 8.83 -21.22 -7.05
C THR A 101 10.14 -20.69 -6.47
N SER A 102 10.06 -19.72 -5.56
CA SER A 102 11.23 -19.11 -4.93
C SER A 102 11.90 -20.02 -3.92
N ASN A 103 11.16 -20.96 -3.34
CA ASN A 103 11.55 -21.75 -2.16
C ASN A 103 11.97 -20.87 -0.96
N GLN A 104 11.58 -19.57 -0.98
CA GLN A 104 11.85 -18.66 0.12
C GLN A 104 10.74 -18.76 1.17
N THR A 105 11.14 -18.69 2.44
CA THR A 105 10.20 -18.63 3.56
C THR A 105 9.92 -17.20 3.94
N PHE A 106 8.65 -16.89 4.20
CA PHE A 106 8.19 -15.57 4.64
C PHE A 106 7.39 -15.71 5.93
N ASP A 107 7.66 -14.88 6.91
CA ASP A 107 6.85 -14.70 8.11
C ASP A 107 6.05 -13.41 7.95
N LEU A 108 4.84 -13.54 7.44
CA LEU A 108 4.00 -12.43 7.00
C LEU A 108 3.10 -11.94 8.13
N HIS A 109 3.18 -10.66 8.42
CA HIS A 109 2.24 -9.95 9.27
C HIS A 109 1.07 -9.43 8.46
N PHE A 110 -0.14 -9.48 9.02
CA PHE A 110 -1.32 -8.84 8.45
C PHE A 110 -2.36 -8.45 9.51
N ALA A 111 -3.05 -7.35 9.27
CA ALA A 111 -4.31 -7.04 9.95
C ALA A 111 -5.48 -7.60 9.12
N ALA A 112 -6.58 -8.00 9.77
CA ALA A 112 -7.73 -8.53 9.05
C ALA A 112 -9.05 -8.22 9.72
N LEU A 113 -10.11 -8.14 8.90
CA LEU A 113 -11.51 -8.24 9.33
C LEU A 113 -12.13 -9.45 8.63
N PHE A 114 -12.37 -10.51 9.40
CA PHE A 114 -13.00 -11.71 8.86
C PHE A 114 -14.50 -11.66 8.98
N SER A 115 -15.19 -11.98 7.89
CA SER A 115 -16.63 -12.14 7.84
C SER A 115 -17.05 -13.56 8.30
N ARG A 116 -18.26 -13.68 8.80
CA ARG A 116 -18.93 -14.98 9.03
C ARG A 116 -19.89 -15.38 7.90
N ARG A 117 -19.96 -14.56 6.86
CA ARG A 117 -20.78 -14.84 5.68
C ARG A 117 -20.06 -15.81 4.77
N GLU A 118 -20.76 -16.81 4.27
CA GLU A 118 -20.23 -17.78 3.30
C GLU A 118 -19.97 -17.14 1.91
N ASP A 119 -20.72 -16.06 1.60
CA ASP A 119 -20.63 -15.33 0.34
C ASP A 119 -19.75 -14.07 0.44
N ALA A 120 -18.93 -13.93 1.47
CA ALA A 120 -18.05 -12.79 1.63
C ALA A 120 -16.89 -12.82 0.60
N ILE A 121 -16.65 -11.70 -0.07
CA ILE A 121 -15.59 -11.57 -1.08
C ILE A 121 -14.24 -11.37 -0.39
N PRO A 122 -13.24 -12.25 -0.63
CA PRO A 122 -11.90 -12.03 -0.09
C PRO A 122 -11.16 -10.94 -0.85
N VAL A 123 -10.62 -9.95 -0.14
CA VAL A 123 -9.84 -8.85 -0.71
C VAL A 123 -8.54 -8.68 0.06
N ILE A 124 -7.41 -8.70 -0.65
CA ILE A 124 -6.11 -8.34 -0.12
C ILE A 124 -5.74 -6.92 -0.54
N PHE A 125 -5.28 -6.10 0.43
CA PHE A 125 -4.91 -4.70 0.24
C PHE A 125 -3.41 -4.53 0.42
N MET A 126 -2.72 -4.12 -0.62
CA MET A 126 -1.27 -4.02 -0.63
C MET A 126 -0.83 -2.56 -0.77
N HIS A 127 -0.09 -2.12 0.25
CA HIS A 127 0.52 -0.79 0.32
C HIS A 127 1.84 -0.74 -0.45
N GLY A 128 2.51 0.41 -0.39
CA GLY A 128 3.86 0.59 -0.91
C GLY A 128 4.78 1.38 0.02
N TRP A 129 5.76 2.07 -0.55
CA TRP A 129 6.72 2.88 0.17
C TRP A 129 6.43 4.39 -0.01
N PRO A 130 6.55 5.24 1.02
CA PRO A 130 6.91 4.95 2.42
C PRO A 130 5.72 4.54 3.28
N GLY A 131 4.67 4.06 2.66
CA GLY A 131 3.47 3.58 3.32
C GLY A 131 3.66 2.26 4.07
N SER A 132 2.57 1.75 4.59
CA SER A 132 2.50 0.48 5.31
C SER A 132 1.04 0.04 5.41
N PHE A 133 0.79 -1.09 6.06
CA PHE A 133 -0.58 -1.52 6.38
C PHE A 133 -1.40 -0.46 7.13
N LEU A 134 -0.75 0.52 7.76
CA LEU A 134 -1.41 1.62 8.45
C LEU A 134 -2.22 2.54 7.52
N GLU A 135 -1.92 2.55 6.23
CA GLU A 135 -2.70 3.32 5.24
C GLU A 135 -4.17 2.90 5.22
N PHE A 136 -4.45 1.62 5.45
CA PHE A 136 -5.78 1.05 5.38
C PHE A 136 -6.51 1.02 6.73
N ILE A 137 -5.85 1.38 7.85
CA ILE A 137 -6.49 1.42 9.18
C ILE A 137 -7.73 2.31 9.22
N PRO A 138 -7.75 3.53 8.60
CA PRO A 138 -8.95 4.35 8.56
C PRO A 138 -10.12 3.67 7.80
N MET A 139 -9.82 2.92 6.75
CA MET A 139 -10.81 2.14 6.01
C MET A 139 -11.34 0.96 6.86
N LEU A 140 -10.46 0.24 7.57
CA LEU A 140 -10.86 -0.83 8.50
C LEU A 140 -11.76 -0.28 9.60
N ASP A 141 -11.49 0.93 10.10
CA ASP A 141 -12.29 1.59 11.13
C ASP A 141 -13.71 1.92 10.63
N ILE A 142 -13.83 2.38 9.38
CA ILE A 142 -15.12 2.57 8.71
C ILE A 142 -15.88 1.25 8.60
N LEU A 143 -15.21 0.19 8.13
CA LEU A 143 -15.85 -1.12 7.94
C LEU A 143 -16.35 -1.72 9.27
N ARG A 144 -15.52 -1.72 10.33
CA ARG A 144 -15.94 -2.24 11.65
C ARG A 144 -17.03 -1.41 12.32
N SER A 145 -17.16 -0.13 11.94
CA SER A 145 -18.23 0.74 12.41
C SER A 145 -19.53 0.54 11.63
N ARG A 146 -19.46 0.14 10.37
CA ARG A 146 -20.57 -0.03 9.44
C ARG A 146 -21.19 -1.44 9.53
N TYR A 147 -20.37 -2.46 9.84
CA TYR A 147 -20.75 -3.86 9.77
C TYR A 147 -20.47 -4.62 11.08
N THR A 148 -21.17 -5.74 11.26
CA THR A 148 -20.81 -6.82 12.19
C THR A 148 -20.14 -7.96 11.40
N PRO A 149 -19.51 -8.95 12.04
CA PRO A 149 -18.99 -10.13 11.33
C PRO A 149 -20.04 -10.85 10.47
N GLU A 150 -21.30 -10.85 10.90
CA GLU A 150 -22.42 -11.50 10.21
C GLU A 150 -22.91 -10.70 9.00
N THR A 151 -22.62 -9.42 8.93
CA THR A 151 -23.09 -8.54 7.86
C THR A 151 -21.98 -8.01 6.95
N LEU A 152 -20.70 -8.13 7.34
CA LEU A 152 -19.55 -7.71 6.55
C LEU A 152 -19.50 -8.50 5.23
N PRO A 153 -19.62 -7.83 4.07
CA PRO A 153 -19.66 -8.55 2.78
C PRO A 153 -18.27 -8.95 2.25
N TYR A 154 -17.23 -8.76 3.03
CA TYR A 154 -15.84 -8.98 2.63
C TYR A 154 -15.06 -9.75 3.71
N HIS A 155 -14.07 -10.54 3.29
CA HIS A 155 -12.90 -10.83 4.12
C HIS A 155 -11.83 -9.82 3.72
N VAL A 156 -11.39 -9.00 4.67
CA VAL A 156 -10.42 -7.92 4.43
C VAL A 156 -9.08 -8.33 5.00
N ILE A 157 -8.07 -8.43 4.16
CA ILE A 157 -6.70 -8.84 4.53
C ILE A 157 -5.75 -7.69 4.15
N VAL A 158 -5.06 -7.14 5.14
CA VAL A 158 -4.14 -6.01 4.99
C VAL A 158 -2.76 -6.41 5.48
N PRO A 159 -1.93 -7.03 4.64
CA PRO A 159 -0.59 -7.43 5.05
C PRO A 159 0.35 -6.23 5.19
N SER A 160 1.38 -6.38 6.02
CA SER A 160 2.67 -5.79 5.72
C SER A 160 3.25 -6.59 4.55
N ILE A 161 3.48 -5.99 3.39
CA ILE A 161 4.07 -6.72 2.26
C ILE A 161 5.48 -7.23 2.61
N PRO A 162 6.04 -8.23 1.90
CA PRO A 162 7.32 -8.84 2.28
C PRO A 162 8.42 -7.82 2.57
N ASP A 163 9.10 -8.00 3.70
CA ASP A 163 10.17 -7.15 4.22
C ASP A 163 9.75 -5.74 4.68
N TYR A 164 8.45 -5.40 4.64
CA TYR A 164 7.90 -4.18 5.23
C TYR A 164 7.31 -4.44 6.62
N GLY A 165 7.29 -3.40 7.44
CA GLY A 165 6.70 -3.44 8.78
C GLY A 165 7.14 -4.66 9.57
N PHE A 166 6.18 -5.49 10.00
CA PHE A 166 6.47 -6.68 10.79
C PHE A 166 6.58 -7.97 9.96
N SER A 167 6.49 -7.90 8.63
CA SER A 167 6.81 -9.03 7.75
C SER A 167 8.31 -9.17 7.59
N THR A 168 8.81 -10.41 7.71
CA THR A 168 10.24 -10.71 7.66
C THR A 168 10.49 -12.00 6.88
N ARG A 169 11.73 -12.16 6.42
CA ARG A 169 12.27 -13.45 5.95
C ARG A 169 13.26 -13.99 7.00
N PRO A 170 13.41 -15.33 7.15
CA PRO A 170 14.50 -15.91 7.94
C PRO A 170 15.85 -15.38 7.48
N HIS A 171 16.82 -15.34 8.38
CA HIS A 171 18.13 -14.71 8.14
C HIS A 171 18.85 -15.24 6.90
N ASP A 172 18.79 -16.53 6.62
CA ASP A 172 19.36 -17.18 5.44
C ASP A 172 18.66 -16.71 4.15
N SER A 173 17.33 -16.70 4.10
CA SER A 173 16.54 -16.21 2.96
C SER A 173 16.68 -14.69 2.78
N SER A 174 16.86 -13.92 3.86
CA SER A 174 17.02 -12.46 3.80
C SER A 174 18.37 -12.02 3.20
N LEU A 175 19.28 -12.93 2.96
CA LEU A 175 20.53 -12.67 2.24
C LEU A 175 20.37 -12.72 0.71
N GLU A 176 19.24 -13.21 0.22
CA GLU A 176 18.90 -13.21 -1.20
C GLU A 176 18.09 -11.98 -1.58
N GLU A 177 18.31 -11.48 -2.78
CA GLU A 177 17.55 -10.34 -3.30
C GLU A 177 16.11 -10.75 -3.54
N LEU A 178 15.14 -9.96 -3.02
CA LEU A 178 13.71 -10.19 -3.23
C LEU A 178 13.26 -9.52 -4.53
N THR A 179 12.47 -10.23 -5.33
CA THR A 179 11.84 -9.70 -6.54
C THR A 179 10.34 -9.47 -6.35
N THR A 180 9.73 -8.70 -7.26
CA THR A 180 8.28 -8.47 -7.27
C THR A 180 7.52 -9.79 -7.43
N GLU A 181 8.02 -10.71 -8.26
CA GLU A 181 7.41 -12.02 -8.52
C GLU A 181 7.38 -12.88 -7.25
N PHE A 182 8.50 -12.93 -6.53
CA PHE A 182 8.58 -13.72 -5.28
C PHE A 182 7.77 -13.09 -4.15
N ALA A 183 7.72 -11.75 -4.09
CA ALA A 183 6.85 -11.05 -3.16
C ALA A 183 5.36 -11.29 -3.47
N ALA A 184 4.97 -11.27 -4.75
CA ALA A 184 3.60 -11.58 -5.17
C ALA A 184 3.23 -13.05 -4.93
N GLU A 185 4.18 -13.98 -5.11
CA GLU A 185 4.04 -15.39 -4.77
C GLU A 185 3.73 -15.55 -3.27
N ALA A 186 4.50 -14.88 -2.39
CA ALA A 186 4.26 -14.91 -0.95
C ALA A 186 2.87 -14.36 -0.57
N MET A 187 2.41 -13.29 -1.24
CA MET A 187 1.06 -12.75 -1.02
C MET A 187 -0.04 -13.71 -1.48
N ASN A 188 0.16 -14.40 -2.61
CA ASN A 188 -0.74 -15.46 -3.06
C ASN A 188 -0.79 -16.61 -2.05
N GLU A 189 0.37 -17.10 -1.57
CA GLU A 189 0.42 -18.18 -0.59
C GLU A 189 -0.25 -17.81 0.74
N LEU A 190 -0.17 -16.53 1.15
CA LEU A 190 -0.96 -16.03 2.27
C LEU A 190 -2.46 -16.25 2.03
N MET A 191 -2.98 -15.83 0.87
CA MET A 191 -4.40 -15.98 0.54
C MET A 191 -4.81 -17.46 0.46
N LEU A 192 -3.98 -18.30 -0.15
CA LEU A 192 -4.22 -19.74 -0.23
C LEU A 192 -4.23 -20.41 1.15
N SER A 193 -3.36 -20.00 2.08
CA SER A 193 -3.31 -20.51 3.46
C SER A 193 -4.57 -20.18 4.25
N LEU A 194 -5.18 -19.02 3.95
CA LEU A 194 -6.45 -18.56 4.52
C LEU A 194 -7.67 -19.22 3.87
N GLY A 195 -7.48 -20.12 2.89
CA GLY A 195 -8.53 -20.87 2.22
C GLY A 195 -9.12 -20.17 0.99
N PHE A 196 -8.54 -19.10 0.51
CA PHE A 196 -9.00 -18.36 -0.66
C PHE A 196 -8.27 -18.86 -1.93
N ASP A 197 -8.63 -20.05 -2.36
CA ASP A 197 -8.03 -20.76 -3.50
C ASP A 197 -8.76 -20.48 -4.83
N GLU A 198 -8.48 -21.26 -5.85
CA GLU A 198 -9.07 -21.10 -7.19
C GLU A 198 -10.60 -21.22 -7.21
N ASN A 199 -11.19 -21.97 -6.27
CA ASN A 199 -12.63 -22.19 -6.22
C ASN A 199 -13.36 -21.01 -5.58
N THR A 200 -12.77 -20.44 -4.50
CA THR A 200 -13.31 -19.26 -3.81
C THR A 200 -12.92 -17.98 -4.53
N GLY A 201 -11.70 -17.91 -5.02
CA GLY A 201 -11.10 -16.72 -5.60
C GLY A 201 -10.84 -15.61 -4.57
N TYR A 202 -10.08 -14.61 -4.99
CA TYR A 202 -9.89 -13.35 -4.24
C TYR A 202 -9.63 -12.18 -5.19
N VAL A 203 -9.74 -10.97 -4.67
CA VAL A 203 -9.44 -9.70 -5.33
C VAL A 203 -8.15 -9.12 -4.76
N ALA A 204 -7.26 -8.62 -5.60
CA ALA A 204 -6.07 -7.90 -5.21
C ALA A 204 -6.27 -6.40 -5.42
N GLN A 205 -6.15 -5.60 -4.35
CA GLN A 205 -6.10 -4.15 -4.41
C GLN A 205 -4.67 -3.68 -4.19
N GLY A 206 -4.19 -2.69 -4.96
CA GLY A 206 -2.85 -2.14 -4.79
C GLY A 206 -2.63 -0.79 -5.44
N GLY A 207 -1.84 0.03 -4.75
CA GLY A 207 -1.19 1.24 -5.24
C GLY A 207 0.31 1.15 -4.94
N ASP A 208 1.14 2.00 -5.52
CA ASP A 208 2.61 2.01 -5.35
C ASP A 208 3.26 0.63 -5.60
N VAL A 209 4.08 0.11 -4.69
CA VAL A 209 4.61 -1.27 -4.78
C VAL A 209 3.47 -2.29 -4.85
N GLY A 210 2.39 -2.05 -4.09
CA GLY A 210 1.19 -2.89 -4.12
C GLY A 210 0.51 -2.94 -5.49
N TYR A 211 0.64 -1.92 -6.33
CA TYR A 211 0.21 -1.96 -7.72
C TYR A 211 0.93 -3.07 -8.50
N ALA A 212 2.25 -3.11 -8.40
CA ALA A 212 3.05 -4.13 -9.08
C ALA A 212 2.70 -5.53 -8.57
N LEU A 213 2.55 -5.69 -7.25
CA LEU A 213 2.13 -6.95 -6.64
C LEU A 213 0.73 -7.38 -7.11
N ALA A 214 -0.28 -6.48 -7.08
CA ALA A 214 -1.64 -6.78 -7.48
C ALA A 214 -1.73 -7.20 -8.96
N ARG A 215 -0.98 -6.53 -9.83
CA ARG A 215 -0.87 -6.88 -11.26
C ARG A 215 -0.20 -8.23 -11.46
N THR A 216 0.94 -8.46 -10.81
CA THR A 216 1.65 -9.74 -10.87
C THR A 216 0.78 -10.88 -10.35
N MET A 217 0.06 -10.66 -9.24
CA MET A 217 -0.87 -11.66 -8.71
C MET A 217 -2.00 -11.96 -9.68
N ALA A 218 -2.62 -10.94 -10.28
CA ALA A 218 -3.68 -11.12 -11.25
C ALA A 218 -3.19 -11.85 -12.51
N ASN A 219 -1.97 -11.59 -12.97
CA ASN A 219 -1.40 -12.22 -14.14
C ASN A 219 -1.03 -13.68 -13.90
N ASN A 220 -0.42 -14.02 -12.75
CA ASN A 220 0.28 -15.29 -12.57
C ASN A 220 -0.52 -16.33 -11.77
N PHE A 221 -1.49 -15.92 -10.92
CA PHE A 221 -2.14 -16.85 -10.02
C PHE A 221 -3.64 -16.99 -10.30
N PRO A 222 -4.12 -18.21 -10.63
CA PRO A 222 -5.54 -18.46 -10.96
C PRO A 222 -6.53 -18.10 -9.84
N ALA A 223 -6.09 -18.14 -8.58
CA ALA A 223 -6.91 -17.77 -7.43
C ALA A 223 -7.19 -16.24 -7.36
N CYS A 224 -6.28 -15.41 -7.82
CA CYS A 224 -6.51 -13.96 -7.97
C CYS A 224 -7.40 -13.72 -9.20
N LYS A 225 -8.67 -13.41 -9.00
CA LYS A 225 -9.64 -13.30 -10.10
C LYS A 225 -9.63 -11.96 -10.81
N THR A 226 -9.27 -10.90 -10.11
CA THR A 226 -9.27 -9.53 -10.62
C THR A 226 -8.45 -8.64 -9.71
N SER A 227 -8.10 -7.44 -10.20
CA SER A 227 -7.42 -6.43 -9.39
C SER A 227 -8.13 -5.08 -9.43
N HIS A 228 -7.96 -4.29 -8.37
CA HIS A 228 -8.35 -2.88 -8.30
C HIS A 228 -7.10 -2.05 -8.02
N LEU A 229 -6.86 -1.04 -8.82
CA LEU A 229 -5.61 -0.28 -8.82
C LEU A 229 -5.88 1.21 -8.64
N ASN A 230 -5.00 1.91 -7.95
CA ASN A 230 -5.05 3.38 -7.84
C ASN A 230 -3.75 4.07 -8.28
N MET A 231 -2.79 3.30 -8.79
CA MET A 231 -1.58 3.79 -9.41
C MET A 231 -1.30 3.02 -10.70
N PHE A 232 -0.55 3.61 -11.62
CA PHE A 232 -0.09 2.94 -12.84
C PHE A 232 1.22 3.54 -13.34
N MET A 233 2.16 2.66 -13.70
CA MET A 233 3.41 3.04 -14.36
C MET A 233 3.48 2.40 -15.73
N PHE A 234 3.78 3.21 -16.75
CA PHE A 234 3.90 2.73 -18.12
C PHE A 234 5.28 2.13 -18.39
N THR A 235 5.30 1.03 -19.17
CA THR A 235 6.54 0.66 -19.85
C THR A 235 6.87 1.68 -20.94
N PRO A 236 8.13 1.78 -21.41
CA PRO A 236 8.47 2.63 -22.57
C PRO A 236 7.61 2.33 -23.80
N GLU A 237 7.31 1.05 -24.06
CA GLU A 237 6.49 0.59 -25.19
C GLU A 237 5.03 1.02 -25.04
N GLN A 238 4.45 0.87 -23.84
CA GLN A 238 3.09 1.33 -23.54
C GLN A 238 2.96 2.85 -23.69
N PHE A 239 3.95 3.59 -23.17
CA PHE A 239 3.99 5.05 -23.32
C PHE A 239 4.06 5.44 -24.79
N ALA A 240 5.00 4.85 -25.55
CA ALA A 240 5.16 5.12 -26.98
C ALA A 240 3.89 4.80 -27.80
N ALA A 241 3.17 3.73 -27.40
CA ALA A 241 1.91 3.36 -28.05
C ALA A 241 0.77 4.37 -27.82
N CYS A 242 0.82 5.14 -26.72
CA CYS A 242 -0.26 6.03 -26.31
C CYS A 242 0.01 7.52 -26.50
N GLN A 243 1.28 7.96 -26.60
CA GLN A 243 1.67 9.37 -26.52
C GLN A 243 1.03 10.28 -27.59
N GLU A 244 0.59 9.72 -28.71
CA GLU A 244 -0.11 10.46 -29.78
C GLU A 244 -1.63 10.51 -29.60
N GLU A 245 -2.18 9.81 -28.59
CA GLU A 245 -3.62 9.86 -28.33
C GLU A 245 -3.99 11.16 -27.60
N PRO A 246 -4.99 11.90 -28.10
CA PRO A 246 -5.40 13.15 -27.49
C PRO A 246 -6.04 12.87 -26.11
N LEU A 247 -5.57 13.58 -25.13
CA LEU A 247 -6.08 13.56 -23.77
C LEU A 247 -7.08 14.70 -23.53
N SER A 248 -8.04 14.48 -22.63
CA SER A 248 -8.86 15.58 -22.10
C SER A 248 -8.00 16.47 -21.20
N GLU A 249 -8.42 17.71 -20.97
CA GLU A 249 -7.73 18.64 -20.07
C GLU A 249 -7.47 18.06 -18.67
N ARG A 250 -8.38 17.21 -18.18
CA ARG A 250 -8.22 16.52 -16.91
C ARG A 250 -7.11 15.48 -16.97
N GLU A 251 -7.10 14.67 -18.01
CA GLU A 251 -6.06 13.65 -18.22
C GLU A 251 -4.69 14.27 -18.46
N GLU A 252 -4.63 15.42 -19.17
CA GLU A 252 -3.39 16.20 -19.34
C GLU A 252 -2.84 16.67 -17.98
N ARG A 253 -3.71 17.16 -17.07
CA ARG A 253 -3.29 17.55 -15.71
C ARG A 253 -2.73 16.37 -14.92
N LEU A 254 -3.40 15.21 -14.98
CA LEU A 254 -2.92 13.98 -14.34
C LEU A 254 -1.54 13.59 -14.86
N MET A 255 -1.36 13.55 -16.18
CA MET A 255 -0.08 13.21 -16.81
C MET A 255 1.01 14.26 -16.54
N ALA A 256 0.66 15.53 -16.41
CA ALA A 256 1.59 16.59 -16.03
C ALA A 256 2.17 16.32 -14.62
N GLY A 257 1.34 15.90 -13.65
CA GLY A 257 1.78 15.49 -12.32
C GLY A 257 2.77 14.32 -12.35
N THR A 258 2.41 13.25 -13.07
CA THR A 258 3.30 12.09 -13.29
C THR A 258 4.62 12.50 -13.94
N THR A 259 4.56 13.35 -14.97
CA THR A 259 5.76 13.83 -15.66
C THR A 259 6.66 14.69 -14.76
N ALA A 260 6.07 15.53 -13.93
CA ALA A 260 6.81 16.35 -12.95
C ALA A 260 7.51 15.45 -11.92
N TRP A 261 6.80 14.44 -11.39
CA TRP A 261 7.39 13.48 -10.46
C TRP A 261 8.55 12.70 -11.10
N ILE A 262 8.41 12.19 -12.31
CA ILE A 262 9.51 11.49 -13.03
C ILE A 262 10.74 12.39 -13.17
N LYS A 263 10.56 13.67 -13.48
CA LYS A 263 11.66 14.61 -13.73
C LYS A 263 12.33 15.14 -12.47
N GLN A 264 11.60 15.33 -11.38
CA GLN A 264 12.08 16.06 -10.21
C GLN A 264 11.88 15.31 -8.88
N GLY A 265 10.83 14.47 -8.78
CA GLY A 265 10.45 13.79 -7.54
C GLY A 265 11.05 12.39 -7.38
N SER A 266 11.53 11.75 -8.45
CA SER A 266 11.92 10.33 -8.45
C SER A 266 13.37 10.05 -8.03
N ALA A 267 14.18 11.07 -7.74
CA ALA A 267 15.61 10.89 -7.43
C ALA A 267 15.86 9.94 -6.24
N TYR A 268 14.98 9.98 -5.23
CA TYR A 268 15.03 9.06 -4.08
C TYR A 268 14.94 7.58 -4.50
N ALA A 269 14.14 7.27 -5.52
CA ALA A 269 13.95 5.91 -6.01
C ALA A 269 15.22 5.36 -6.66
N TYR A 270 15.96 6.20 -7.37
CA TYR A 270 17.29 5.85 -7.91
C TYR A 270 18.32 5.65 -6.79
N GLU A 271 18.30 6.47 -5.74
CA GLU A 271 19.15 6.27 -4.55
C GLU A 271 18.84 4.92 -3.88
N HIS A 272 17.54 4.63 -3.65
CA HIS A 272 17.10 3.35 -3.10
C HIS A 272 17.49 2.16 -3.98
N GLY A 273 17.34 2.28 -5.29
CA GLY A 273 17.64 1.20 -6.25
C GLY A 273 19.13 0.96 -6.44
N THR A 274 19.98 2.00 -6.38
CA THR A 274 21.41 1.92 -6.70
C THR A 274 22.33 1.90 -5.50
N ARG A 275 21.92 2.50 -4.37
CA ARG A 275 22.70 2.62 -3.13
C ARG A 275 21.90 2.25 -1.87
N PRO A 276 21.14 1.11 -1.90
CA PRO A 276 20.24 0.75 -0.80
C PRO A 276 20.94 0.67 0.56
N SER A 277 22.16 0.14 0.60
CA SER A 277 22.92 0.00 1.85
C SER A 277 23.29 1.37 2.44
N THR A 278 23.82 2.28 1.62
CA THR A 278 24.29 3.59 2.10
C THR A 278 23.14 4.41 2.66
N ILE A 279 22.04 4.52 1.93
CA ILE A 279 20.89 5.31 2.37
C ILE A 279 20.21 4.68 3.60
N ALA A 280 20.10 3.34 3.65
CA ALA A 280 19.54 2.65 4.80
C ALA A 280 20.37 2.88 6.08
N LEU A 281 21.70 2.69 6.02
CA LEU A 281 22.59 2.94 7.15
C LEU A 281 22.53 4.39 7.63
N THR A 282 22.40 5.34 6.70
CA THR A 282 22.30 6.77 7.01
C THR A 282 20.98 7.10 7.71
N LEU A 283 19.86 6.66 7.18
CA LEU A 283 18.54 7.05 7.69
C LEU A 283 18.14 6.26 8.95
N MET A 284 18.53 4.99 9.04
CA MET A 284 18.25 4.17 10.23
C MET A 284 19.13 4.53 11.44
N SER A 285 20.14 5.36 11.26
CA SER A 285 20.96 5.86 12.39
C SER A 285 20.30 7.01 13.16
N ASN A 286 19.31 7.70 12.58
CA ASN A 286 18.69 8.86 13.20
C ASN A 286 17.20 8.97 12.81
N PRO A 287 16.27 8.92 13.80
CA PRO A 287 14.84 8.97 13.53
C PRO A 287 14.38 10.31 12.90
N VAL A 288 15.04 11.42 13.19
CA VAL A 288 14.70 12.74 12.61
C VAL A 288 15.15 12.82 11.14
N SER A 289 16.24 12.14 10.77
CA SER A 289 16.63 12.00 9.35
C SER A 289 15.62 11.14 8.60
N MET A 290 15.15 10.05 9.20
CA MET A 290 14.10 9.21 8.62
C MET A 290 12.79 10.00 8.48
N LEU A 291 12.42 10.82 9.48
CA LEU A 291 11.25 11.71 9.40
C LEU A 291 11.40 12.73 8.26
N ALA A 292 12.58 13.31 8.07
CA ALA A 292 12.82 14.24 6.98
C ALA A 292 12.61 13.56 5.60
N TRP A 293 13.14 12.34 5.44
CA TRP A 293 13.09 11.59 4.19
C TRP A 293 11.69 11.10 3.83
N MET A 294 11.00 10.47 4.78
CA MET A 294 9.64 9.94 4.57
C MET A 294 8.58 11.05 4.62
N GLY A 295 8.73 12.01 5.53
CA GLY A 295 7.79 13.11 5.71
C GLY A 295 7.63 13.98 4.47
N GLU A 296 8.72 14.20 3.72
CA GLU A 296 8.66 14.86 2.41
C GLU A 296 7.65 14.17 1.49
N LYS A 297 7.70 12.84 1.39
CA LYS A 297 6.83 12.07 0.48
C LYS A 297 5.37 12.10 0.95
N PHE A 298 5.14 12.00 2.25
CA PHE A 298 3.78 12.15 2.80
C PHE A 298 3.16 13.52 2.51
N ILE A 299 3.97 14.58 2.42
CA ILE A 299 3.50 15.92 2.07
C ILE A 299 3.33 16.04 0.55
N GLU A 300 4.39 15.75 -0.21
CA GLU A 300 4.44 16.00 -1.66
C GLU A 300 3.39 15.19 -2.43
N TRP A 301 3.14 13.94 -2.02
CA TRP A 301 2.25 13.02 -2.73
C TRP A 301 0.81 13.04 -2.20
N SER A 302 0.52 13.86 -1.21
CA SER A 302 -0.84 14.08 -0.71
C SER A 302 -1.53 15.23 -1.44
N ASP A 303 -2.85 15.18 -1.48
CA ASP A 303 -3.64 16.28 -2.04
C ASP A 303 -3.75 17.43 -1.03
N ASN A 304 -2.84 18.38 -1.17
CA ASN A 304 -2.77 19.60 -0.35
C ASN A 304 -3.33 20.83 -1.10
N ARG A 305 -4.03 20.63 -2.21
CA ARG A 305 -4.65 21.73 -2.97
C ARG A 305 -5.68 22.45 -2.09
N PRO A 306 -5.90 23.77 -2.27
CA PRO A 306 -6.86 24.55 -1.45
C PRO A 306 -8.29 23.98 -1.46
N GLN A 307 -8.68 23.27 -2.53
CA GLN A 307 -9.99 22.61 -2.68
C GLN A 307 -9.86 21.08 -2.66
N GLY A 308 -8.69 20.58 -2.24
CA GLY A 308 -8.36 19.16 -2.15
C GLY A 308 -8.80 18.54 -0.83
N SER A 309 -8.14 17.45 -0.51
CA SER A 309 -8.32 16.74 0.76
C SER A 309 -7.75 17.53 1.94
N GLN A 310 -8.10 17.11 3.15
CA GLN A 310 -7.38 17.61 4.32
C GLN A 310 -5.95 17.07 4.31
N PRO A 311 -4.94 17.91 4.61
CA PRO A 311 -3.56 17.46 4.73
C PRO A 311 -3.43 16.31 5.73
N LEU A 312 -2.49 15.40 5.49
CA LEU A 312 -2.19 14.35 6.45
C LEU A 312 -1.71 14.95 7.78
N SER A 313 -2.34 14.53 8.89
CA SER A 313 -1.92 14.98 10.21
C SER A 313 -0.51 14.49 10.55
N LEU A 314 0.20 15.23 11.41
CA LEU A 314 1.49 14.79 11.92
C LEU A 314 1.41 13.42 12.61
N ASP A 315 0.32 13.09 13.28
CA ASP A 315 0.15 11.76 13.88
C ASP A 315 0.20 10.65 12.83
N LYS A 316 -0.47 10.83 11.68
CA LYS A 316 -0.43 9.84 10.58
C LYS A 316 0.99 9.68 10.02
N ILE A 317 1.70 10.78 9.79
CA ILE A 317 3.09 10.77 9.32
C ILE A 317 4.00 10.09 10.34
N LEU A 318 3.89 10.49 11.62
CA LEU A 318 4.69 9.93 12.70
C LEU A 318 4.37 8.46 12.99
N ASN A 319 3.13 8.03 12.80
CA ASN A 319 2.77 6.61 12.87
C ASN A 319 3.56 5.79 11.83
N GLY A 320 3.64 6.26 10.59
CA GLY A 320 4.44 5.64 9.54
C GLY A 320 5.91 5.58 9.89
N VAL A 321 6.50 6.72 10.25
CA VAL A 321 7.93 6.82 10.61
C VAL A 321 8.27 5.99 11.84
N SER A 322 7.43 6.02 12.88
CA SER A 322 7.63 5.23 14.11
C SER A 322 7.52 3.73 13.83
N LEU A 323 6.58 3.30 12.97
CA LEU A 323 6.47 1.90 12.55
C LEU A 323 7.75 1.42 11.87
N TYR A 324 8.28 2.19 10.91
CA TYR A 324 9.53 1.86 10.22
C TYR A 324 10.71 1.82 11.19
N TRP A 325 10.73 2.74 12.15
CA TRP A 325 11.78 2.77 13.17
C TRP A 325 11.75 1.53 14.07
N PHE A 326 10.60 1.24 14.68
CA PHE A 326 10.48 0.12 15.64
C PHE A 326 10.58 -1.25 14.98
N SER A 327 10.10 -1.39 13.76
CA SER A 327 10.25 -2.65 13.00
C SER A 327 11.65 -2.82 12.38
N GLY A 328 12.44 -1.74 12.30
CA GLY A 328 13.75 -1.74 11.64
C GLY A 328 13.66 -2.10 10.16
N CYS A 329 12.52 -1.86 9.50
CA CYS A 329 12.29 -2.39 8.15
C CYS A 329 12.86 -1.51 7.04
N PHE A 330 13.20 -0.24 7.27
CA PHE A 330 13.57 0.71 6.23
C PHE A 330 14.56 0.12 5.20
N GLY A 331 15.68 -0.44 5.67
CA GLY A 331 16.68 -1.01 4.76
C GLY A 331 16.19 -2.24 3.99
N ARG A 332 15.29 -3.04 4.60
CA ARG A 332 14.72 -4.22 3.94
C ARG A 332 13.74 -3.87 2.83
N THR A 333 13.09 -2.71 2.90
CA THR A 333 12.08 -2.29 1.91
C THR A 333 12.69 -1.88 0.56
N MET A 334 14.01 -1.73 0.48
CA MET A 334 14.69 -1.21 -0.71
C MET A 334 14.60 -2.14 -1.93
N TRP A 335 14.27 -3.43 -1.74
CA TRP A 335 14.12 -4.38 -2.84
C TRP A 335 13.12 -3.89 -3.91
N SER A 336 12.07 -3.22 -3.49
CA SER A 336 11.01 -2.74 -4.39
C SER A 336 11.49 -1.71 -5.41
N TYR A 337 12.63 -1.06 -5.15
CA TYR A 337 13.23 -0.07 -6.06
C TYR A 337 14.28 -0.65 -7.00
N ARG A 338 14.73 -1.89 -6.74
CA ARG A 338 15.76 -2.52 -7.59
C ARG A 338 15.28 -2.66 -9.03
N GLY A 339 14.00 -2.92 -9.22
CA GLY A 339 13.38 -3.01 -10.53
C GLY A 339 13.23 -1.70 -11.29
N LEU A 340 13.38 -0.53 -10.63
CA LEU A 340 13.33 0.78 -11.28
C LEU A 340 14.63 1.16 -11.98
N VAL A 341 15.70 0.41 -11.76
CA VAL A 341 17.01 0.67 -12.36
C VAL A 341 17.23 -0.30 -13.53
N PRO A 342 17.05 0.13 -14.78
CA PRO A 342 17.08 -0.74 -15.97
C PRO A 342 18.37 -1.57 -16.10
N GLU A 343 19.51 -1.00 -15.66
CA GLU A 343 20.82 -1.65 -15.73
C GLU A 343 20.96 -2.83 -14.77
N ILE A 344 20.04 -2.99 -13.82
CA ILE A 344 20.05 -4.09 -12.83
C ILE A 344 19.22 -5.28 -13.31
N GLY A 345 18.49 -5.15 -14.43
CA GLY A 345 17.78 -6.25 -15.08
C GLY A 345 16.47 -6.66 -14.42
N ALA A 346 16.01 -5.91 -13.42
CA ALA A 346 14.70 -6.09 -12.84
C ALA A 346 13.72 -5.04 -13.42
N THR A 347 12.48 -5.39 -13.64
CA THR A 347 11.46 -4.47 -14.14
C THR A 347 10.48 -4.16 -13.03
N ALA A 348 10.47 -2.93 -12.52
CA ALA A 348 9.41 -2.45 -11.62
C ALA A 348 8.09 -2.26 -12.36
N VAL A 349 8.13 -2.25 -13.68
CA VAL A 349 6.95 -2.17 -14.51
C VAL A 349 6.52 -3.59 -14.83
N VAL A 350 5.35 -3.97 -14.35
CA VAL A 350 4.77 -5.29 -14.60
C VAL A 350 4.64 -5.48 -16.10
N GLN A 351 5.41 -6.42 -16.65
CA GLN A 351 5.21 -6.86 -18.04
C GLN A 351 3.88 -7.60 -18.11
N GLU A 352 3.01 -7.11 -18.98
CA GLU A 352 1.73 -7.78 -19.23
C GLU A 352 2.00 -9.11 -19.94
N ASP A 353 1.52 -10.19 -19.35
CA ASP A 353 1.33 -11.40 -20.12
C ASP A 353 0.15 -11.18 -21.09
N PRO A 354 0.36 -11.21 -22.41
CA PRO A 354 -0.73 -11.10 -23.38
C PRO A 354 -1.83 -12.16 -23.20
N ALA A 355 -1.51 -13.29 -22.55
CA ALA A 355 -2.45 -14.34 -22.22
C ALA A 355 -3.26 -14.04 -20.93
N ALA A 356 -2.79 -13.11 -20.09
CA ALA A 356 -3.51 -12.70 -18.88
C ALA A 356 -4.71 -11.80 -19.24
N GLN A 357 -5.87 -12.42 -19.39
CA GLN A 357 -7.11 -11.75 -19.84
C GLN A 357 -8.01 -11.27 -18.67
N LYS A 358 -7.49 -11.24 -17.44
CA LYS A 358 -8.32 -10.87 -16.28
C LYS A 358 -8.72 -9.40 -16.30
N PRO A 359 -9.99 -9.11 -15.97
CA PRO A 359 -10.46 -7.73 -15.86
C PRO A 359 -9.83 -7.04 -14.66
N PHE A 360 -9.80 -5.70 -14.69
CA PHE A 360 -9.37 -4.89 -13.56
C PHE A 360 -10.15 -3.58 -13.46
N GLY A 361 -10.14 -2.98 -12.26
CA GLY A 361 -10.64 -1.66 -11.97
C GLY A 361 -9.52 -0.65 -11.74
N TYR A 362 -9.77 0.62 -12.05
CA TYR A 362 -8.84 1.70 -11.79
C TYR A 362 -9.54 2.90 -11.14
N ALA A 363 -8.97 3.40 -10.03
CA ALA A 363 -9.35 4.61 -9.34
C ALA A 363 -8.34 5.72 -9.63
N ALA A 364 -8.76 6.77 -10.32
CA ALA A 364 -7.91 7.90 -10.71
C ALA A 364 -8.01 9.03 -9.68
N PHE A 365 -7.00 9.19 -8.84
CA PHE A 365 -6.89 10.30 -7.88
C PHE A 365 -6.09 11.47 -8.48
N PRO A 366 -6.47 12.74 -8.20
CA PRO A 366 -5.90 13.89 -8.88
C PRO A 366 -4.45 14.22 -8.54
N VAL A 367 -3.94 13.74 -7.40
CA VAL A 367 -2.55 13.95 -6.96
C VAL A 367 -1.86 12.59 -6.76
N GLU A 368 -1.93 11.75 -7.80
CA GLU A 368 -1.20 10.48 -7.85
C GLU A 368 0.08 10.66 -8.67
N ILE A 369 1.20 10.08 -8.20
CA ILE A 369 2.52 10.16 -8.84
C ILE A 369 2.65 9.30 -10.09
N GLY A 370 1.83 8.27 -10.22
CA GLY A 370 1.75 7.41 -11.40
C GLY A 370 0.27 7.17 -11.78
N THR A 371 -0.17 7.68 -12.92
CA THR A 371 -1.59 7.64 -13.30
C THR A 371 -1.83 6.95 -14.63
N LEU A 372 -3.04 6.39 -14.78
CA LEU A 372 -3.55 5.82 -16.04
C LEU A 372 -4.70 6.70 -16.55
N PRO A 373 -4.49 7.56 -17.56
CA PRO A 373 -5.59 8.24 -18.23
C PRO A 373 -6.61 7.23 -18.79
N ARG A 374 -7.89 7.53 -18.68
CA ARG A 374 -8.97 6.65 -19.22
C ARG A 374 -8.77 6.35 -20.70
N THR A 375 -8.40 7.36 -21.47
CA THR A 375 -8.14 7.25 -22.91
C THR A 375 -7.03 6.25 -23.19
N TRP A 376 -5.91 6.33 -22.49
CA TRP A 376 -4.78 5.42 -22.62
C TRP A 376 -5.10 4.02 -22.09
N GLY A 377 -5.82 3.95 -20.97
CA GLY A 377 -6.27 2.68 -20.42
C GLY A 377 -7.16 1.90 -21.38
N LYS A 378 -8.11 2.58 -22.05
CA LYS A 378 -8.95 1.97 -23.09
C LYS A 378 -8.12 1.48 -24.28
N LYS A 379 -7.12 2.24 -24.72
CA LYS A 379 -6.25 1.85 -25.83
C LYS A 379 -5.40 0.63 -25.50
N LEU A 380 -4.79 0.61 -24.30
CA LEU A 380 -3.86 -0.47 -23.91
C LEU A 380 -4.59 -1.76 -23.51
N PHE A 381 -5.74 -1.65 -22.85
CA PHE A 381 -6.38 -2.78 -22.18
C PHE A 381 -7.77 -3.12 -22.73
N GLY A 382 -8.38 -2.22 -23.52
CA GLY A 382 -9.70 -2.43 -24.09
C GLY A 382 -10.74 -2.79 -23.03
N GLU A 383 -11.48 -3.90 -23.28
CA GLU A 383 -12.53 -4.41 -22.40
C GLU A 383 -12.01 -5.00 -21.06
N ARG A 384 -10.70 -5.15 -20.89
CA ARG A 384 -10.12 -5.62 -19.62
C ARG A 384 -10.20 -4.56 -18.52
N MET A 385 -10.16 -3.26 -18.85
CA MET A 385 -10.41 -2.18 -17.91
C MET A 385 -11.92 -1.99 -17.74
N VAL A 386 -12.52 -2.83 -16.89
CA VAL A 386 -13.99 -2.93 -16.74
C VAL A 386 -14.58 -1.87 -15.81
N TRP A 387 -13.74 -1.20 -15.03
CA TRP A 387 -14.11 -0.15 -14.08
C TRP A 387 -13.08 0.96 -14.14
N TYR A 388 -13.55 2.21 -14.17
CA TYR A 388 -12.71 3.38 -14.12
C TYR A 388 -13.46 4.50 -13.42
N LYS A 389 -12.97 4.96 -12.28
CA LYS A 389 -13.59 6.05 -11.54
C LYS A 389 -12.59 7.19 -11.32
N GLU A 390 -13.03 8.39 -11.60
CA GLU A 390 -12.29 9.62 -11.37
C GLU A 390 -12.73 10.23 -10.04
N HIS A 391 -11.76 10.62 -9.21
CA HIS A 391 -11.97 11.30 -7.95
C HIS A 391 -11.61 12.78 -8.09
N GLU A 392 -12.37 13.65 -7.40
CA GLU A 392 -12.11 15.09 -7.42
C GLU A 392 -11.03 15.49 -6.41
N VAL A 393 -10.85 14.69 -5.36
CA VAL A 393 -9.92 14.90 -4.25
C VAL A 393 -9.17 13.61 -3.95
N GLY A 394 -8.03 13.74 -3.29
CA GLY A 394 -7.18 12.62 -2.91
C GLY A 394 -5.87 12.60 -3.69
N GLY A 395 -4.87 11.97 -3.08
CA GLY A 395 -3.54 11.81 -3.65
C GLY A 395 -3.08 10.35 -3.58
N HIS A 396 -1.78 10.17 -3.58
CA HIS A 396 -1.12 8.87 -3.55
C HIS A 396 -1.57 7.99 -2.36
N PHE A 397 -1.72 8.58 -1.19
CA PHE A 397 -2.19 7.91 0.02
C PHE A 397 -3.72 7.94 0.15
N ALA A 398 -4.44 7.60 -0.91
CA ALA A 398 -5.89 7.75 -1.00
C ALA A 398 -6.65 7.04 0.13
N ALA A 399 -6.28 5.81 0.48
CA ALA A 399 -6.91 5.05 1.57
C ALA A 399 -6.72 5.72 2.95
N MET A 400 -5.64 6.49 3.14
CA MET A 400 -5.36 7.22 4.36
C MET A 400 -6.00 8.61 4.37
N GLN A 401 -6.03 9.28 3.21
CA GLN A 401 -6.48 10.66 3.08
C GLN A 401 -8.00 10.73 2.85
N GLU A 402 -8.53 9.91 1.97
CA GLU A 402 -9.95 9.84 1.57
C GLU A 402 -10.52 8.41 1.74
N PRO A 403 -10.49 7.82 2.95
CA PRO A 403 -10.83 6.42 3.16
C PRO A 403 -12.26 6.07 2.76
N ARG A 404 -13.22 7.02 2.84
CA ARG A 404 -14.60 6.79 2.42
C ARG A 404 -14.71 6.71 0.91
N ALA A 405 -14.15 7.68 0.19
CA ALA A 405 -14.19 7.72 -1.27
C ALA A 405 -13.47 6.51 -1.88
N PHE A 406 -12.33 6.14 -1.29
CA PHE A 406 -11.58 4.95 -1.67
C PHE A 406 -12.40 3.66 -1.47
N LEU A 407 -13.04 3.51 -0.30
CA LEU A 407 -13.87 2.35 0.01
C LEU A 407 -15.11 2.26 -0.88
N ASP A 408 -15.83 3.38 -1.07
CA ASP A 408 -17.03 3.44 -1.90
C ASP A 408 -16.73 3.14 -3.38
N ASP A 409 -15.53 3.48 -3.86
CA ASP A 409 -15.08 3.10 -5.21
C ASP A 409 -14.82 1.59 -5.31
N LEU A 410 -14.06 1.05 -4.36
CA LEU A 410 -13.80 -0.39 -4.32
C LEU A 410 -15.09 -1.21 -4.16
N GLU A 411 -16.00 -0.81 -3.28
CA GLU A 411 -17.30 -1.49 -3.09
C GLU A 411 -18.11 -1.49 -4.40
N GLY A 412 -18.14 -0.37 -5.13
CA GLY A 412 -18.77 -0.28 -6.45
C GLY A 412 -18.12 -1.20 -7.49
N PHE A 413 -16.79 -1.25 -7.51
CA PHE A 413 -16.06 -2.18 -8.38
C PHE A 413 -16.36 -3.65 -8.04
N LEU A 414 -16.33 -4.02 -6.76
CA LEU A 414 -16.61 -5.39 -6.31
C LEU A 414 -18.04 -5.82 -6.65
N GLU A 415 -19.02 -4.94 -6.45
CA GLU A 415 -20.41 -5.21 -6.85
C GLU A 415 -20.55 -5.44 -8.35
N PHE A 416 -19.81 -4.67 -9.16
CA PHE A 416 -19.82 -4.79 -10.61
C PHE A 416 -19.15 -6.08 -11.11
N VAL A 417 -18.02 -6.49 -10.49
CA VAL A 417 -17.13 -7.51 -11.08
C VAL A 417 -17.34 -8.92 -10.52
N ALA A 418 -17.74 -9.08 -9.25
CA ALA A 418 -17.72 -10.36 -8.55
C ALA A 418 -18.48 -11.46 -9.29
N GLY A 419 -19.70 -11.19 -9.75
CA GLY A 419 -20.49 -12.16 -10.52
C GLY A 419 -19.95 -12.49 -11.91
N LYS A 420 -19.02 -11.67 -12.43
CA LYS A 420 -18.44 -11.85 -13.78
C LYS A 420 -17.17 -12.70 -13.75
N VAL A 421 -16.46 -12.68 -12.61
CA VAL A 421 -15.17 -13.37 -12.45
C VAL A 421 -15.27 -14.64 -11.60
N GLY A 422 -16.48 -15.04 -11.21
CA GLY A 422 -16.72 -16.28 -10.47
C GLY A 422 -16.17 -16.26 -9.03
N ILE A 423 -16.16 -15.08 -8.39
CA ILE A 423 -15.92 -15.01 -6.95
C ILE A 423 -17.24 -15.26 -6.24
N ALA A 424 -17.25 -16.16 -5.25
CA ALA A 424 -18.40 -16.40 -4.40
C ALA A 424 -18.78 -15.11 -3.67
N GLY A 425 -19.83 -14.47 -4.11
CA GLY A 425 -20.37 -13.26 -3.54
C GLY A 425 -21.63 -12.87 -4.31
N ARG A 426 -22.77 -12.78 -3.62
CA ARG A 426 -24.08 -12.38 -4.12
C ARG A 426 -24.54 -13.10 -5.40
N GLY A 427 -25.03 -14.32 -5.23
CA GLY A 427 -26.03 -14.84 -6.16
C GLY A 427 -27.15 -13.81 -6.23
N LYS A 428 -27.33 -13.13 -7.36
CA LYS A 428 -28.61 -12.49 -7.69
C LYS A 428 -29.65 -13.57 -7.46
N GLY A 429 -30.54 -13.37 -6.49
CA GLY A 429 -31.73 -14.16 -6.39
C GLY A 429 -32.32 -14.25 -7.78
N SER A 430 -32.45 -15.43 -8.32
CA SER A 430 -33.18 -15.72 -9.52
C SER A 430 -34.57 -15.15 -9.31
N GLY A 431 -34.81 -13.96 -9.84
CA GLY A 431 -36.15 -13.43 -9.99
C GLY A 431 -36.90 -14.47 -10.81
N GLU A 432 -37.65 -15.32 -10.13
CA GLU A 432 -38.72 -16.07 -10.76
C GLU A 432 -39.55 -15.12 -11.60
N LYS A 433 -39.39 -15.22 -12.89
CA LYS A 433 -40.42 -14.76 -13.80
C LYS A 433 -41.60 -15.73 -13.60
N GLY A 434 -42.47 -15.39 -12.69
CA GLY A 434 -43.82 -15.94 -12.66
C GLY A 434 -44.55 -15.54 -13.94
N ASN A 435 -45.21 -16.47 -14.51
CA ASN A 435 -46.07 -16.42 -15.70
C ASN A 435 -47.00 -15.19 -15.73
#